data_db1ea2026e9c4dd72a95046044f870a1
#
_entry.id   db1ea2026e9c4dd72a95046044f870a1
#
_cell.length_a   1.000
_cell.length_b   1.000
_cell.length_c   1.000
_cell.angle_alpha   90.00
_cell.angle_beta   90.00
_cell.angle_gamma   90.00
#
_symmetry.space_group_name_H-M   'P 1'
#
loop_
_entity.id
_entity.type
_entity.pdbx_description
1 polymer ?
#
loop_
_entity_poly.entity_id
_entity_poly.type
_entity_poly.pdbx_seq_one_letter_code
_entity_poly.pdbx_strand_id
1 'polypeptide(L)' 'MPTDPKALAYFAAGIGAGLTIMGGAAGIGRLAAAAMEGIARQPNAAGDIRGAMILSAALIEGVTFFSLIVTILLAIK' A
#
# COMPACT_ATOMS: atom_id res chain seq x y z
N MET A 1 -10.96 29.65 2.78
CA MET A 1 -10.51 28.34 3.23
C MET A 1 -11.57 27.71 4.11
N PRO A 2 -12.03 26.54 3.84
CA PRO A 2 -13.02 25.92 4.68
C PRO A 2 -12.46 25.58 6.05
N THR A 3 -13.19 26.00 7.09
CA THR A 3 -12.88 25.68 8.47
C THR A 3 -13.91 24.73 9.06
N ASP A 4 -14.89 24.34 8.24
CA ASP A 4 -15.90 23.36 8.61
C ASP A 4 -15.23 22.04 8.92
N PRO A 5 -15.54 21.38 10.05
CA PRO A 5 -14.96 20.08 10.37
C PRO A 5 -15.14 19.03 9.28
N LYS A 6 -16.27 19.06 8.58
CA LYS A 6 -16.47 18.13 7.47
C LYS A 6 -15.53 18.39 6.31
N ALA A 7 -15.30 19.67 5.98
CA ALA A 7 -14.37 20.02 4.90
C ALA A 7 -12.95 19.58 5.23
N LEU A 8 -12.55 19.75 6.49
CA LEU A 8 -11.24 19.28 6.94
C LEU A 8 -11.14 17.77 6.89
N ALA A 9 -12.19 17.06 7.28
CA ALA A 9 -12.21 15.61 7.24
C ALA A 9 -12.11 15.11 5.79
N TYR A 10 -12.82 15.73 4.86
CA TYR A 10 -12.76 15.36 3.45
C TYR A 10 -11.37 15.59 2.88
N PHE A 11 -10.78 16.72 3.22
CA PHE A 11 -9.42 17.04 2.77
C PHE A 11 -8.42 16.03 3.33
N ALA A 12 -8.51 15.73 4.62
CA ALA A 12 -7.65 14.76 5.27
C ALA A 12 -7.81 13.36 4.67
N ALA A 13 -9.05 12.96 4.38
CA ALA A 13 -9.33 11.66 3.77
C ALA A 13 -8.69 11.57 2.37
N GLY A 14 -8.81 12.61 1.57
CA GLY A 14 -8.22 12.63 0.23
C GLY A 14 -6.70 12.57 0.27
N ILE A 15 -6.08 13.40 1.09
CA ILE A 15 -4.63 13.41 1.24
C ILE A 15 -4.14 12.08 1.83
N GLY A 16 -4.84 11.59 2.86
CA GLY A 16 -4.47 10.33 3.50
C GLY A 16 -4.56 9.15 2.54
N ALA A 17 -5.63 9.10 1.74
CA ALA A 17 -5.78 8.04 0.74
C ALA A 17 -4.64 8.10 -0.29
N GLY A 18 -4.31 9.30 -0.77
CA GLY A 18 -3.23 9.47 -1.74
C GLY A 18 -1.88 9.02 -1.19
N LEU A 19 -1.57 9.43 0.04
CA LEU A 19 -0.31 9.03 0.68
C LEU A 19 -0.25 7.52 0.92
N THR A 20 -1.38 6.93 1.31
CA THR A 20 -1.47 5.49 1.53
C THR A 20 -1.19 4.73 0.23
N ILE A 21 -1.78 5.15 -0.88
CA ILE A 21 -1.56 4.51 -2.17
C ILE A 21 -0.11 4.68 -2.61
N MET A 22 0.47 5.85 -2.43
CA MET A 22 1.88 6.07 -2.77
C MET A 22 2.79 5.17 -1.96
N GLY A 23 2.55 5.06 -0.66
CA GLY A 23 3.35 4.20 0.21
C GLY A 23 3.21 2.74 -0.13
N GLY A 24 1.98 2.26 -0.32
CA GLY A 24 1.71 0.88 -0.68
C GLY A 24 2.33 0.52 -2.03
N ALA A 25 2.12 1.35 -3.03
CA ALA A 25 2.64 1.12 -4.37
C ALA A 25 4.17 1.13 -4.38
N ALA A 26 4.80 2.07 -3.67
CA ALA A 26 6.25 2.14 -3.57
C ALA A 26 6.81 0.90 -2.87
N GLY A 27 6.16 0.47 -1.78
CA GLY A 27 6.59 -0.72 -1.05
C GLY A 27 6.51 -1.99 -1.89
N ILE A 28 5.37 -2.19 -2.56
CA ILE A 28 5.18 -3.36 -3.42
C ILE A 28 6.12 -3.30 -4.62
N GLY A 29 6.34 -2.12 -5.19
CA GLY A 29 7.26 -1.95 -6.30
C GLY A 29 8.69 -2.36 -5.93
N ARG A 30 9.17 -1.92 -4.77
CA ARG A 30 10.51 -2.31 -4.29
C ARG A 30 10.59 -3.80 -4.01
N LEU A 31 9.55 -4.34 -3.41
CA LEU A 31 9.48 -5.77 -3.12
C LEU A 31 9.54 -6.58 -4.40
N ALA A 32 8.76 -6.19 -5.41
CA ALA A 32 8.74 -6.90 -6.68
C ALA A 32 10.08 -6.81 -7.40
N ALA A 33 10.70 -5.63 -7.41
CA ALA A 33 12.01 -5.45 -8.03
C ALA A 33 13.06 -6.35 -7.37
N ALA A 34 13.08 -6.38 -6.04
CA ALA A 34 14.01 -7.22 -5.30
C ALA A 34 13.77 -8.71 -5.58
N ALA A 35 12.50 -9.12 -5.65
CA ALA A 35 12.16 -10.51 -5.94
C ALA A 35 12.60 -10.91 -7.34
N MET A 36 12.40 -10.05 -8.33
CA MET A 36 12.82 -10.34 -9.71
C MET A 36 14.34 -10.46 -9.80
N GLU A 37 15.08 -9.58 -9.13
CA GLU A 37 16.53 -9.70 -9.06
C GLU A 37 16.98 -10.99 -8.40
N GLY A 38 16.32 -11.37 -7.31
CA GLY A 38 16.62 -12.62 -6.61
C GLY A 38 16.41 -13.83 -7.51
N ILE A 39 15.31 -13.86 -8.25
CA ILE A 39 15.01 -14.96 -9.17
C ILE A 39 16.06 -15.01 -10.29
N ALA A 40 16.46 -13.84 -10.80
CA ALA A 40 17.47 -13.78 -11.84
C ALA A 40 18.82 -14.34 -11.36
N ARG A 41 19.17 -14.10 -10.09
CA ARG A 41 20.43 -14.61 -9.52
C ARG A 41 20.34 -16.08 -9.13
N GLN A 42 19.17 -16.50 -8.68
CA GLN A 42 18.96 -17.85 -8.19
C GLN A 42 17.68 -18.45 -8.77
N PRO A 43 17.73 -18.83 -10.06
CA PRO A 43 16.52 -19.38 -10.70
C PRO A 43 15.96 -20.62 -10.00
N ASN A 44 16.81 -21.39 -9.33
CA ASN A 44 16.37 -22.58 -8.60
C ASN A 44 15.51 -22.22 -7.37
N ALA A 45 15.63 -20.98 -6.87
CA ALA A 45 14.86 -20.51 -5.73
C ALA A 45 13.62 -19.71 -6.15
N ALA A 46 13.28 -19.70 -7.44
CA ALA A 46 12.18 -18.88 -7.95
C ALA A 46 10.87 -19.12 -7.21
N GLY A 47 10.56 -20.36 -6.90
CA GLY A 47 9.32 -20.69 -6.18
C GLY A 47 9.28 -20.11 -4.79
N ASP A 48 10.37 -20.25 -4.04
CA ASP A 48 10.46 -19.72 -2.69
C ASP A 48 10.42 -18.19 -2.67
N ILE A 49 11.11 -17.57 -3.62
CA ILE A 49 11.15 -16.10 -3.73
C ILE A 49 9.77 -15.58 -4.08
N ARG A 50 9.08 -16.23 -5.03
CA ARG A 50 7.73 -15.83 -5.41
C ARG A 50 6.76 -15.97 -4.25
N GLY A 51 6.86 -17.05 -3.49
CA GLY A 51 6.02 -17.26 -2.32
C GLY A 51 6.22 -16.18 -1.26
N ALA A 52 7.48 -15.86 -0.96
CA ALA A 52 7.80 -14.81 -0.01
C ALA A 52 7.32 -13.43 -0.52
N MET A 53 7.45 -13.17 -1.81
CA MET A 53 6.99 -11.93 -2.43
C MET A 53 5.47 -11.79 -2.28
N ILE A 54 4.72 -12.84 -2.59
CA ILE A 54 3.26 -12.80 -2.52
C ILE A 54 2.81 -12.57 -1.09
N LEU A 55 3.42 -13.27 -0.12
CA LEU A 55 3.07 -13.09 1.28
C LEU A 55 3.35 -11.66 1.73
N SER A 56 4.52 -11.13 1.40
CA SER A 56 4.89 -9.76 1.77
C SER A 56 3.98 -8.74 1.10
N ALA A 57 3.66 -8.94 -0.18
CA ALA A 57 2.74 -8.06 -0.90
C ALA A 57 1.35 -8.08 -0.27
N ALA A 58 0.89 -9.26 0.15
CA ALA A 58 -0.41 -9.38 0.81
C ALA A 58 -0.45 -8.61 2.12
N LEU A 59 0.64 -8.62 2.90
CA LEU A 59 0.72 -7.85 4.14
C LEU A 59 0.69 -6.35 3.87
N ILE A 60 1.40 -5.89 2.85
CA ILE A 60 1.39 -4.47 2.48
C ILE A 60 0.00 -4.08 2.00
N GLU A 61 -0.63 -4.91 1.18
CA GLU A 61 -1.99 -4.67 0.70
C GLU A 61 -2.98 -4.60 1.86
N GLY A 62 -2.83 -5.48 2.85
CA GLY A 62 -3.70 -5.49 4.01
C GLY A 62 -3.62 -4.21 4.80
N VAL A 63 -2.42 -3.72 5.09
CA VAL A 63 -2.21 -2.47 5.81
C VAL A 63 -2.74 -1.30 4.99
N THR A 64 -2.46 -1.30 3.69
CA THR A 64 -2.92 -0.23 2.78
C THR A 64 -4.43 -0.19 2.75
N PHE A 65 -5.07 -1.33 2.63
CA PHE A 65 -6.53 -1.43 2.56
C PHE A 65 -7.17 -0.98 3.88
N PHE A 66 -6.58 -1.38 5.01
CA PHE A 66 -7.06 -0.95 6.31
C PHE A 66 -6.99 0.56 6.46
N SER A 67 -5.91 1.17 6.00
CA SER A 67 -5.76 2.62 6.03
C SER A 67 -6.82 3.32 5.17
N LEU A 68 -7.12 2.74 4.00
CA LEU A 68 -8.17 3.28 3.13
C LEU A 68 -9.55 3.17 3.77
N ILE A 69 -9.79 2.13 4.56
CA ILE A 69 -11.05 2.02 5.32
C ILE A 69 -11.17 3.17 6.29
N VAL A 70 -10.07 3.52 6.98
CA VAL A 70 -10.09 4.66 7.90
C VAL A 70 -10.41 5.96 7.17
N THR A 71 -9.82 6.16 5.98
CA THR A 71 -10.08 7.38 5.21
C THR A 71 -11.52 7.42 4.69
N ILE A 72 -12.10 6.27 4.34
CA ILE A 72 -13.49 6.20 3.94
C ILE A 72 -14.39 6.61 5.12
N LEU A 73 -14.10 6.11 6.31
CA LEU A 73 -14.89 6.48 7.49
C LEU A 73 -14.83 7.98 7.76
N LEU A 74 -13.67 8.60 7.54
CA LEU A 74 -13.55 10.06 7.67
C LEU A 74 -14.41 10.77 6.63
N ALA A 75 -14.46 10.25 5.42
CA ALA A 75 -15.15 10.91 4.32
C ALA A 75 -16.67 10.82 4.44
N ILE A 76 -17.18 9.73 5.02
CA ILE A 76 -18.63 9.52 5.07
C ILE A 76 -19.26 9.87 6.40
N LYS A 77 -18.49 10.23 7.40
CA LYS A 77 -19.00 10.72 8.69
C LYS A 77 -19.02 12.22 8.73
#